data_e4ce692f24e485eec2e2dd3f25976f77
#
_entry.id   e4ce692f24e485eec2e2dd3f25976f77
#
_cell.length_a   1.000
_cell.length_b   1.000
_cell.length_c   1.000
_cell.angle_alpha   90.00
_cell.angle_beta   90.00
_cell.angle_gamma   90.00
#
_symmetry.space_group_name_H-M   'P 1'
#
loop_
_entity.id
_entity.type
_entity.pdbx_description
1 polymer ?
#
loop_
_entity_poly.entity_id
_entity_poly.type
_entity_poly.pdbx_seq_one_letter_code
_entity_poly.pdbx_strand_id
1 'polypeptide(L)'
;MPAKIVLFLTAFIMAPWANSEPLGLPPLPVPVDNPQTPEKIALGAKLFNDRRFSTTGEIACAHCHAPEKAFTDLKTVSEGINGLTGTRNAPTVINAAYFKSQFWDGREPSLERQSTQPLLNPVEMALPNHDPVLKIARTDPDYQKAFRAVFGKSGEAVTMVEVSRAIAAFERTLIAGDSPFDRYYFGGETGALTPAQVRGFALFLNEGRCVSCHTVEQDHALFTDHRFHNIGVGINQIQDQVPGLATAFLEAKARGANVDKAVLGDKKTSELGRFAVTSLVDELGAFKTPTLRNVAVTA
;
A
#
# COMPACT_ATOMS: atom_id res chain seq x y z
N MET A 1 24.62 -69.19 -1.04
CA MET A 1 23.64 -68.37 -1.76
C MET A 1 23.57 -67.02 -1.02
N PRO A 2 23.99 -65.88 -1.63
CA PRO A 2 23.92 -64.58 -0.93
C PRO A 2 22.55 -63.98 -1.13
N ALA A 3 21.95 -63.52 -0.02
CA ALA A 3 20.68 -62.83 0.02
C ALA A 3 20.83 -61.42 -0.55
N LYS A 4 20.01 -61.07 -1.56
CA LYS A 4 19.94 -59.72 -2.13
C LYS A 4 19.04 -58.86 -1.23
N ILE A 5 19.63 -57.87 -0.58
CA ILE A 5 18.92 -56.82 0.13
C ILE A 5 18.39 -55.83 -0.93
N VAL A 6 17.07 -55.76 -1.09
CA VAL A 6 16.42 -54.74 -1.91
C VAL A 6 16.10 -53.54 -1.03
N LEU A 7 16.84 -52.43 -1.24
CA LEU A 7 16.59 -51.17 -0.58
C LEU A 7 15.40 -50.47 -1.29
N PHE A 8 14.27 -50.37 -0.61
CA PHE A 8 13.14 -49.56 -1.06
C PHE A 8 13.47 -48.06 -0.71
N LEU A 9 13.83 -47.29 -1.70
CA LEU A 9 13.86 -45.83 -1.58
C LEU A 9 12.40 -45.30 -1.59
N THR A 10 11.85 -45.00 -0.44
CA THR A 10 10.61 -44.22 -0.34
C THR A 10 10.91 -42.76 -0.67
N ALA A 11 10.57 -42.33 -1.86
CA ALA A 11 10.58 -40.91 -2.22
C ALA A 11 9.47 -40.22 -1.42
N PHE A 12 9.87 -39.41 -0.43
CA PHE A 12 8.96 -38.49 0.23
C PHE A 12 8.61 -37.39 -0.79
N ILE A 13 7.46 -37.50 -1.41
CA ILE A 13 6.87 -36.40 -2.19
C ILE A 13 6.39 -35.38 -1.17
N MET A 14 7.20 -34.35 -0.93
CA MET A 14 6.73 -33.15 -0.25
C MET A 14 5.63 -32.55 -1.13
N ALA A 15 4.38 -32.72 -0.73
CA ALA A 15 3.28 -31.96 -1.31
C ALA A 15 3.59 -30.47 -1.11
N PRO A 16 3.48 -29.63 -2.14
CA PRO A 16 3.60 -28.18 -1.95
C PRO A 16 2.51 -27.77 -0.96
N TRP A 17 2.89 -27.04 0.06
CA TRP A 17 1.94 -26.39 0.93
C TRP A 17 1.17 -25.42 0.05
N ALA A 18 0.00 -25.82 -0.39
CA ALA A 18 -0.98 -24.92 -0.98
C ALA A 18 -1.44 -24.01 0.15
N ASN A 19 -0.80 -22.86 0.30
CA ASN A 19 -1.40 -21.76 1.05
C ASN A 19 -2.69 -21.44 0.30
N SER A 20 -3.82 -21.91 0.79
CA SER A 20 -5.12 -21.46 0.30
C SER A 20 -5.19 -19.96 0.61
N GLU A 21 -5.47 -19.16 -0.42
CA GLU A 21 -5.71 -17.72 -0.24
C GLU A 21 -6.79 -17.53 0.83
N PRO A 22 -6.66 -16.52 1.71
CA PRO A 22 -7.69 -16.25 2.70
C PRO A 22 -9.04 -16.02 2.04
N LEU A 23 -10.09 -16.61 2.58
CA LEU A 23 -11.43 -16.48 2.04
C LEU A 23 -11.81 -15.01 1.82
N GLY A 24 -12.46 -14.71 0.70
CA GLY A 24 -12.91 -13.38 0.33
C GLY A 24 -11.85 -12.46 -0.29
N LEU A 25 -10.63 -12.98 -0.54
CA LEU A 25 -9.57 -12.29 -1.26
C LEU A 25 -9.26 -13.00 -2.58
N PRO A 26 -8.92 -12.27 -3.65
CA PRO A 26 -8.43 -12.87 -4.88
C PRO A 26 -7.00 -13.39 -4.70
N PRO A 27 -6.45 -14.17 -5.66
CA PRO A 27 -5.04 -14.57 -5.64
C PRO A 27 -4.11 -13.37 -5.45
N LEU A 28 -3.10 -13.51 -4.57
CA LEU A 28 -2.16 -12.44 -4.29
C LEU A 28 -1.38 -12.04 -5.55
N PRO A 29 -1.44 -10.76 -5.97
CA PRO A 29 -0.68 -10.30 -7.15
C PRO A 29 0.80 -10.16 -6.81
N VAL A 30 1.61 -11.12 -7.28
CA VAL A 30 3.07 -11.09 -7.14
C VAL A 30 3.68 -10.79 -8.52
N PRO A 31 4.39 -9.66 -8.69
CA PRO A 31 5.05 -9.36 -9.95
C PRO A 31 6.11 -10.41 -10.31
N VAL A 32 6.18 -10.78 -11.58
CA VAL A 32 7.14 -11.78 -12.07
C VAL A 32 8.59 -11.36 -11.81
N ASP A 33 8.86 -10.07 -11.91
CA ASP A 33 10.19 -9.49 -11.68
C ASP A 33 10.49 -9.20 -10.20
N ASN A 34 9.52 -9.44 -9.30
CA ASN A 34 9.71 -9.33 -7.84
C ASN A 34 9.07 -10.52 -7.08
N PRO A 35 9.53 -11.76 -7.31
CA PRO A 35 9.00 -12.94 -6.62
C PRO A 35 9.25 -12.86 -5.11
N GLN A 36 8.32 -13.41 -4.33
CA GLN A 36 8.40 -13.50 -2.87
C GLN A 36 9.39 -14.58 -2.43
N THR A 37 10.30 -14.24 -1.52
CA THR A 37 11.11 -15.21 -0.78
C THR A 37 11.20 -14.81 0.70
N PRO A 38 11.36 -15.77 1.64
CA PRO A 38 11.46 -15.46 3.07
C PRO A 38 12.56 -14.44 3.39
N GLU A 39 13.71 -14.56 2.73
CA GLU A 39 14.86 -13.68 2.94
C GLU A 39 14.58 -12.25 2.45
N LYS A 40 13.88 -12.11 1.31
CA LYS A 40 13.48 -10.81 0.77
C LYS A 40 12.44 -10.13 1.66
N ILE A 41 11.47 -10.89 2.15
CA ILE A 41 10.46 -10.43 3.10
C ILE A 41 11.12 -9.92 4.39
N ALA A 42 12.06 -10.69 4.95
CA ALA A 42 12.80 -10.30 6.15
C ALA A 42 13.64 -9.02 5.92
N LEU A 43 14.29 -8.89 4.77
CA LEU A 43 15.01 -7.68 4.39
C LEU A 43 14.03 -6.49 4.28
N GLY A 44 12.87 -6.69 3.64
CA GLY A 44 11.84 -5.67 3.51
C GLY A 44 11.31 -5.19 4.86
N ALA A 45 11.04 -6.10 5.78
CA ALA A 45 10.63 -5.78 7.14
C ALA A 45 11.70 -4.94 7.89
N LYS A 46 13.00 -5.27 7.72
CA LYS A 46 14.09 -4.49 8.31
C LYS A 46 14.13 -3.08 7.73
N LEU A 47 14.00 -2.93 6.40
CA LEU A 47 13.99 -1.62 5.71
C LEU A 47 12.77 -0.78 6.11
N PHE A 48 11.59 -1.39 6.20
CA PHE A 48 10.33 -0.73 6.60
C PHE A 48 10.39 -0.12 8.00
N ASN A 49 11.20 -0.69 8.90
CA ASN A 49 11.37 -0.25 10.28
C ASN A 49 12.60 0.63 10.50
N ASP A 50 13.41 0.94 9.48
CA ASP A 50 14.67 1.67 9.67
C ASP A 50 14.46 3.19 9.72
N ARG A 51 14.53 3.74 10.92
CA ARG A 51 14.37 5.18 11.17
C ARG A 51 15.47 6.04 10.54
N ARG A 52 16.65 5.46 10.25
CA ARG A 52 17.77 6.17 9.62
C ARG A 52 17.45 6.66 8.22
N PHE A 53 16.33 6.24 7.65
CA PHE A 53 15.85 6.67 6.33
C PHE A 53 15.08 8.00 6.36
N SER A 54 15.06 8.70 7.47
CA SER A 54 14.55 10.07 7.56
C SER A 54 15.65 11.06 7.89
N THR A 55 15.44 12.34 7.57
CA THR A 55 16.42 13.40 7.84
C THR A 55 16.74 13.56 9.33
N THR A 56 15.75 13.30 10.20
CA THR A 56 15.93 13.39 11.67
C THR A 56 16.43 12.07 12.28
N GLY A 57 16.39 10.96 11.56
CA GLY A 57 16.67 9.63 12.10
C GLY A 57 15.59 9.08 13.04
N GLU A 58 14.39 9.66 13.03
CA GLU A 58 13.31 9.31 13.97
C GLU A 58 12.12 8.62 13.31
N ILE A 59 11.90 8.87 12.01
CA ILE A 59 10.74 8.40 11.26
C ILE A 59 11.13 7.20 10.39
N ALA A 60 10.33 6.14 10.44
CA ALA A 60 10.36 4.99 9.52
C ALA A 60 8.97 4.81 8.91
N CYS A 61 8.80 3.90 7.95
CA CYS A 61 7.48 3.55 7.42
C CYS A 61 6.53 3.11 8.55
N ALA A 62 7.04 2.32 9.49
CA ALA A 62 6.30 1.87 10.68
C ALA A 62 5.85 3.00 11.63
N HIS A 63 6.31 4.24 11.45
CA HIS A 63 5.83 5.37 12.24
C HIS A 63 4.38 5.74 11.90
N CYS A 64 4.07 5.82 10.60
CA CYS A 64 2.73 6.09 10.09
C CYS A 64 1.94 4.79 9.81
N HIS A 65 2.63 3.65 9.68
CA HIS A 65 2.05 2.34 9.43
C HIS A 65 2.43 1.36 10.55
N ALA A 66 1.97 1.67 11.78
CA ALA A 66 2.32 0.93 12.98
C ALA A 66 1.59 -0.43 13.05
N PRO A 67 2.32 -1.57 13.22
CA PRO A 67 1.70 -2.89 13.28
C PRO A 67 0.59 -3.01 14.32
N GLU A 68 0.80 -2.43 15.49
CA GLU A 68 -0.16 -2.44 16.61
C GLU A 68 -1.41 -1.59 16.36
N LYS A 69 -1.41 -0.79 15.29
CA LYS A 69 -2.52 0.05 14.83
C LYS A 69 -3.07 -0.40 13.47
N ALA A 70 -3.03 -1.70 13.19
CA ALA A 70 -3.44 -2.25 11.91
C ALA A 70 -2.69 -1.61 10.71
N PHE A 71 -1.39 -1.31 10.86
CA PHE A 71 -0.54 -0.69 9.84
C PHE A 71 -1.07 0.65 9.30
N THR A 72 -1.64 1.47 10.21
CA THR A 72 -1.96 2.90 10.05
C THR A 72 -1.50 3.64 11.31
N ASP A 73 -1.73 4.95 11.43
CA ASP A 73 -1.41 5.72 12.64
C ASP A 73 -2.64 6.11 13.48
N LEU A 74 -3.85 5.82 12.98
CA LEU A 74 -5.14 6.19 13.56
C LEU A 74 -5.33 7.71 13.69
N LYS A 75 -4.68 8.50 12.84
CA LYS A 75 -4.81 9.96 12.79
C LYS A 75 -5.58 10.38 11.53
N THR A 76 -6.34 11.45 11.63
CA THR A 76 -7.04 12.06 10.49
C THR A 76 -6.06 12.49 9.38
N VAL A 77 -4.89 13.00 9.79
CA VAL A 77 -3.73 13.28 8.93
C VAL A 77 -2.46 12.84 9.66
N SER A 78 -1.55 12.22 8.93
CA SER A 78 -0.31 11.70 9.50
C SER A 78 0.66 12.82 9.85
N GLU A 79 1.47 12.57 10.89
CA GLU A 79 2.52 13.45 11.36
C GLU A 79 3.88 12.84 11.04
N GLY A 80 4.72 13.58 10.34
CA GLY A 80 6.06 13.18 9.98
C GLY A 80 7.14 13.90 10.76
N ILE A 81 8.26 14.26 10.11
CA ILE A 81 9.39 14.91 10.76
C ILE A 81 8.99 16.23 11.43
N ASN A 82 9.61 16.51 12.58
CA ASN A 82 9.43 17.77 13.32
C ASN A 82 7.96 18.14 13.61
N GLY A 83 7.07 17.16 13.70
CA GLY A 83 5.64 17.38 13.92
C GLY A 83 4.88 17.96 12.72
N LEU A 84 5.49 17.98 11.53
CA LEU A 84 4.81 18.41 10.31
C LEU A 84 3.72 17.41 9.93
N THR A 85 2.57 17.93 9.49
CA THR A 85 1.44 17.10 9.10
C THR A 85 1.27 17.03 7.60
N GLY A 86 0.94 15.85 7.10
CA GLY A 86 0.50 15.65 5.72
C GLY A 86 -0.88 16.24 5.44
N THR A 87 -1.41 15.97 4.27
CA THR A 87 -2.73 16.44 3.84
C THR A 87 -3.79 15.35 3.87
N ARG A 88 -3.38 14.10 4.07
CA ARG A 88 -4.23 12.90 4.04
C ARG A 88 -3.92 11.96 5.21
N ASN A 89 -4.89 11.14 5.52
CA ASN A 89 -4.74 9.98 6.39
C ASN A 89 -3.76 8.97 5.77
N ALA A 90 -2.95 8.29 6.60
CA ALA A 90 -2.17 7.13 6.20
C ALA A 90 -3.11 5.91 6.10
N PRO A 91 -3.43 5.43 4.89
CA PRO A 91 -4.24 4.23 4.76
C PRO A 91 -3.50 3.03 5.32
N THR A 92 -4.25 2.01 5.78
CA THR A 92 -3.60 0.77 6.19
C THR A 92 -2.83 0.12 5.04
N VAL A 93 -1.66 -0.46 5.35
CA VAL A 93 -0.90 -1.28 4.38
C VAL A 93 -1.52 -2.68 4.24
N ILE A 94 -2.38 -3.10 5.18
CA ILE A 94 -3.06 -4.40 5.05
C ILE A 94 -3.88 -4.43 3.76
N ASN A 95 -3.65 -5.47 2.96
CA ASN A 95 -4.27 -5.68 1.65
C ASN A 95 -3.87 -4.66 0.56
N ALA A 96 -2.90 -3.77 0.79
CA ALA A 96 -2.47 -2.80 -0.21
C ALA A 96 -1.91 -3.45 -1.50
N ALA A 97 -1.44 -4.69 -1.41
CA ALA A 97 -0.97 -5.48 -2.55
C ALA A 97 -2.02 -5.68 -3.65
N TYR A 98 -3.30 -5.66 -3.30
CA TYR A 98 -4.41 -5.85 -4.26
C TYR A 98 -4.80 -4.58 -5.02
N PHE A 99 -4.27 -3.40 -4.65
CA PHE A 99 -4.67 -2.15 -5.27
C PHE A 99 -3.97 -1.94 -6.62
N LYS A 100 -4.73 -1.51 -7.62
CA LYS A 100 -4.23 -1.19 -8.96
C LYS A 100 -3.39 0.08 -9.00
N SER A 101 -3.49 0.93 -8.00
CA SER A 101 -2.66 2.12 -7.81
C SER A 101 -2.57 2.48 -6.33
N GLN A 102 -1.50 3.15 -5.95
CA GLN A 102 -1.21 3.55 -4.59
C GLN A 102 -1.44 5.05 -4.40
N PHE A 103 -1.56 5.49 -3.15
CA PHE A 103 -2.03 6.81 -2.72
C PHE A 103 -3.51 7.08 -3.03
N TRP A 104 -4.07 8.12 -2.43
CA TRP A 104 -5.46 8.52 -2.61
C TRP A 104 -5.77 9.00 -4.02
N ASP A 105 -4.82 9.68 -4.66
CA ASP A 105 -4.88 10.19 -6.04
C ASP A 105 -4.38 9.18 -7.09
N GLY A 106 -3.87 8.02 -6.63
CA GLY A 106 -3.41 6.94 -7.50
C GLY A 106 -2.16 7.27 -8.31
N ARG A 107 -1.30 8.18 -7.82
CA ARG A 107 -0.12 8.65 -8.56
C ARG A 107 0.98 7.61 -8.73
N GLU A 108 0.97 6.54 -7.94
CA GLU A 108 1.94 5.46 -8.09
C GLU A 108 1.27 4.13 -8.47
N PRO A 109 1.81 3.41 -9.47
CA PRO A 109 1.17 2.22 -10.04
C PRO A 109 1.43 0.92 -9.24
N SER A 110 2.37 0.92 -8.31
CA SER A 110 2.74 -0.30 -7.56
C SER A 110 3.29 0.03 -6.18
N LEU A 111 3.39 -1.00 -5.31
CA LEU A 111 4.03 -0.88 -4.00
C LEU A 111 5.51 -0.49 -4.12
N GLU A 112 6.22 -1.06 -5.11
CA GLU A 112 7.63 -0.74 -5.36
C GLU A 112 7.83 0.76 -5.63
N ARG A 113 6.96 1.34 -6.44
CA ARG A 113 7.03 2.77 -6.76
C ARG A 113 6.62 3.62 -5.57
N GLN A 114 5.55 3.23 -4.88
CA GLN A 114 5.03 3.96 -3.72
C GLN A 114 6.05 4.02 -2.59
N SER A 115 6.71 2.91 -2.25
CA SER A 115 7.61 2.80 -1.08
C SER A 115 8.80 3.77 -1.08
N THR A 116 9.13 4.34 -2.24
CA THR A 116 10.23 5.32 -2.36
C THR A 116 9.80 6.77 -2.20
N GLN A 117 8.51 7.09 -2.31
CA GLN A 117 8.01 8.48 -2.31
C GLN A 117 8.06 9.14 -0.92
N PRO A 118 7.64 8.46 0.18
CA PRO A 118 7.68 9.03 1.52
C PRO A 118 9.10 9.47 1.96
N LEU A 119 10.13 8.80 1.44
CA LEU A 119 11.53 9.14 1.72
C LEU A 119 11.88 10.58 1.33
N LEU A 120 11.33 11.04 0.22
CA LEU A 120 11.59 12.37 -0.35
C LEU A 120 10.55 13.43 0.02
N ASN A 121 9.43 13.00 0.60
CA ASN A 121 8.35 13.90 0.97
C ASN A 121 8.79 14.84 2.10
N PRO A 122 8.70 16.17 1.90
CA PRO A 122 9.24 17.17 2.85
C PRO A 122 8.54 17.18 4.20
N VAL A 123 7.32 16.64 4.32
CA VAL A 123 6.59 16.56 5.59
C VAL A 123 6.63 15.16 6.21
N GLU A 124 7.07 14.14 5.48
CA GLU A 124 7.17 12.75 5.98
C GLU A 124 8.59 12.42 6.45
N MET A 125 9.52 12.07 5.54
CA MET A 125 10.91 11.71 5.86
C MET A 125 11.94 12.75 5.42
N ALA A 126 11.59 13.62 4.47
CA ALA A 126 12.30 14.81 4.00
C ALA A 126 13.75 14.62 3.54
N LEU A 127 14.12 13.47 3.02
CA LEU A 127 15.43 13.32 2.41
C LEU A 127 15.56 14.20 1.16
N PRO A 128 16.73 14.79 0.88
CA PRO A 128 16.95 15.62 -0.32
C PRO A 128 16.92 14.78 -1.60
N ASN A 129 17.37 13.51 -1.51
CA ASN A 129 17.41 12.51 -2.55
C ASN A 129 17.53 11.10 -1.90
N HIS A 130 17.67 10.06 -2.69
CA HIS A 130 17.80 8.68 -2.19
C HIS A 130 19.23 8.28 -1.73
N ASP A 131 20.23 9.14 -1.90
CA ASP A 131 21.62 8.79 -1.56
C ASP A 131 21.84 8.41 -0.09
N PRO A 132 21.18 9.06 0.91
CA PRO A 132 21.30 8.63 2.30
C PRO A 132 20.83 7.20 2.53
N VAL A 133 19.73 6.78 1.90
CA VAL A 133 19.24 5.40 1.98
C VAL A 133 20.23 4.43 1.34
N LEU A 134 20.70 4.76 0.13
CA LEU A 134 21.68 3.95 -0.58
C LEU A 134 23.01 3.84 0.15
N LYS A 135 23.46 4.92 0.78
CA LYS A 135 24.65 4.90 1.62
C LYS A 135 24.51 3.87 2.74
N ILE A 136 23.42 3.88 3.48
CA ILE A 136 23.16 2.92 4.57
C ILE A 136 23.08 1.49 3.99
N ALA A 137 22.28 1.27 2.94
CA ALA A 137 22.13 -0.04 2.32
C ALA A 137 23.46 -0.63 1.79
N ARG A 138 24.38 0.23 1.35
CA ARG A 138 25.66 -0.13 0.75
C ARG A 138 26.80 -0.30 1.76
N THR A 139 26.72 0.35 2.93
CA THR A 139 27.84 0.36 3.91
C THR A 139 27.53 -0.39 5.19
N ASP A 140 26.29 -0.56 5.58
CA ASP A 140 25.89 -1.34 6.75
C ASP A 140 26.17 -2.84 6.50
N PRO A 141 26.99 -3.51 7.33
CA PRO A 141 27.38 -4.91 7.10
C PRO A 141 26.20 -5.89 7.02
N ASP A 142 25.16 -5.65 7.82
CA ASP A 142 23.97 -6.50 7.84
C ASP A 142 23.16 -6.34 6.54
N TYR A 143 23.03 -5.10 6.05
CA TYR A 143 22.38 -4.84 4.76
C TYR A 143 23.20 -5.40 3.60
N GLN A 144 24.51 -5.23 3.60
CA GLN A 144 25.37 -5.83 2.56
C GLN A 144 25.20 -7.35 2.49
N LYS A 145 25.18 -8.02 3.65
CA LYS A 145 24.93 -9.46 3.73
C LYS A 145 23.57 -9.84 3.19
N ALA A 146 22.53 -9.10 3.61
CA ALA A 146 21.15 -9.37 3.21
C ALA A 146 20.92 -9.12 1.71
N PHE A 147 21.37 -7.98 1.17
CA PHE A 147 21.25 -7.68 -0.26
C PHE A 147 22.00 -8.68 -1.14
N ARG A 148 23.18 -9.14 -0.68
CA ARG A 148 23.92 -10.20 -1.37
C ARG A 148 23.16 -11.52 -1.38
N ALA A 149 22.58 -11.91 -0.26
CA ALA A 149 21.81 -13.15 -0.16
C ALA A 149 20.53 -13.12 -1.01
N VAL A 150 19.81 -11.98 -1.02
CA VAL A 150 18.52 -11.84 -1.70
C VAL A 150 18.64 -11.55 -3.19
N PHE A 151 19.57 -10.67 -3.57
CA PHE A 151 19.67 -10.14 -4.95
C PHE A 151 20.99 -10.45 -5.65
N GLY A 152 21.93 -11.11 -4.97
CA GLY A 152 23.30 -11.31 -5.47
C GLY A 152 24.10 -10.01 -5.60
N LYS A 153 23.66 -8.90 -4.97
CA LYS A 153 24.22 -7.56 -5.10
C LYS A 153 24.79 -7.05 -3.78
N SER A 154 25.83 -6.23 -3.84
CA SER A 154 26.40 -5.54 -2.67
C SER A 154 27.12 -4.25 -3.11
N GLY A 155 27.39 -3.34 -2.14
CA GLY A 155 28.04 -2.06 -2.43
C GLY A 155 27.29 -1.26 -3.50
N GLU A 156 28.01 -0.67 -4.43
CA GLU A 156 27.43 0.22 -5.46
C GLU A 156 26.43 -0.46 -6.42
N ALA A 157 26.42 -1.80 -6.48
CA ALA A 157 25.45 -2.53 -7.28
C ALA A 157 24.04 -2.53 -6.67
N VAL A 158 23.87 -2.15 -5.38
CA VAL A 158 22.59 -1.96 -4.74
C VAL A 158 22.03 -0.60 -5.16
N THR A 159 20.81 -0.60 -5.68
CA THR A 159 20.06 0.59 -6.11
C THR A 159 18.72 0.68 -5.39
N MET A 160 17.97 1.76 -5.60
CA MET A 160 16.61 1.89 -5.05
C MET A 160 15.64 0.81 -5.58
N VAL A 161 15.96 0.15 -6.70
CA VAL A 161 15.17 -0.97 -7.21
C VAL A 161 15.16 -2.13 -6.22
N GLU A 162 16.33 -2.52 -5.69
CA GLU A 162 16.41 -3.61 -4.71
C GLU A 162 15.77 -3.22 -3.38
N VAL A 163 15.96 -1.97 -2.94
CA VAL A 163 15.36 -1.45 -1.71
C VAL A 163 13.83 -1.49 -1.81
N SER A 164 13.27 -0.92 -2.86
CA SER A 164 11.81 -0.87 -3.06
C SER A 164 11.18 -2.25 -3.24
N ARG A 165 11.86 -3.15 -3.98
CA ARG A 165 11.42 -4.54 -4.15
C ARG A 165 11.37 -5.31 -2.84
N ALA A 166 12.32 -5.10 -1.96
CA ALA A 166 12.32 -5.74 -0.65
C ALA A 166 11.20 -5.20 0.24
N ILE A 167 11.01 -3.87 0.31
CA ILE A 167 9.91 -3.24 1.07
C ILE A 167 8.57 -3.77 0.56
N ALA A 168 8.32 -3.71 -0.74
CA ALA A 168 7.09 -4.20 -1.36
C ALA A 168 6.85 -5.70 -1.12
N ALA A 169 7.92 -6.52 -1.08
CA ALA A 169 7.80 -7.93 -0.74
C ALA A 169 7.31 -8.15 0.70
N PHE A 170 7.76 -7.33 1.65
CA PHE A 170 7.23 -7.36 3.02
C PHE A 170 5.77 -6.89 3.06
N GLU A 171 5.44 -5.77 2.43
CA GLU A 171 4.07 -5.24 2.40
C GLU A 171 3.06 -6.24 1.82
N ARG A 172 3.46 -7.05 0.82
CA ARG A 172 2.64 -8.15 0.26
C ARG A 172 2.35 -9.28 1.22
N THR A 173 3.03 -9.38 2.34
CA THR A 173 2.69 -10.35 3.40
C THR A 173 1.59 -9.86 4.33
N LEU A 174 1.26 -8.58 4.28
CA LEU A 174 0.27 -7.95 5.15
C LEU A 174 -1.14 -8.15 4.57
N ILE A 175 -1.65 -9.38 4.71
CA ILE A 175 -2.91 -9.81 4.11
C ILE A 175 -3.89 -10.18 5.22
N ALA A 176 -5.14 -9.69 5.11
CA ALA A 176 -6.24 -10.03 6.00
C ALA A 176 -7.52 -10.30 5.21
N GLY A 177 -7.94 -11.55 5.24
CA GLY A 177 -9.22 -12.06 4.77
C GLY A 177 -9.91 -12.84 5.89
N ASP A 178 -10.79 -13.80 5.55
CA ASP A 178 -11.48 -14.65 6.52
C ASP A 178 -12.34 -13.87 7.54
N SER A 179 -12.79 -12.67 7.18
CA SER A 179 -13.63 -11.87 8.05
C SER A 179 -15.00 -12.55 8.29
N PRO A 180 -15.77 -12.13 9.30
CA PRO A 180 -17.15 -12.58 9.46
C PRO A 180 -17.99 -12.38 8.19
N PHE A 181 -17.76 -11.29 7.44
CA PHE A 181 -18.38 -11.06 6.13
C PHE A 181 -17.98 -12.15 5.13
N ASP A 182 -16.69 -12.46 5.02
CA ASP A 182 -16.18 -13.45 4.07
C ASP A 182 -16.76 -14.84 4.35
N ARG A 183 -16.80 -15.24 5.62
CA ARG A 183 -17.41 -16.52 6.04
C ARG A 183 -18.91 -16.56 5.74
N TYR A 184 -19.62 -15.45 5.95
CA TYR A 184 -21.04 -15.36 5.63
C TYR A 184 -21.31 -15.46 4.13
N TYR A 185 -20.63 -14.58 3.35
CA TYR A 185 -20.96 -14.38 1.94
C TYR A 185 -20.35 -15.44 1.03
N PHE A 186 -19.08 -15.74 1.21
CA PHE A 186 -18.33 -16.69 0.39
C PHE A 186 -18.28 -18.09 1.02
N GLY A 187 -18.26 -18.20 2.35
CA GLY A 187 -18.16 -19.44 3.10
C GLY A 187 -19.51 -20.12 3.41
N GLY A 188 -20.63 -19.43 3.20
CA GLY A 188 -21.97 -19.96 3.47
C GLY A 188 -22.32 -20.10 4.96
N GLU A 189 -21.52 -19.51 5.87
CA GLU A 189 -21.78 -19.51 7.31
C GLU A 189 -22.85 -18.49 7.69
N THR A 190 -24.11 -18.87 7.59
CA THR A 190 -25.25 -17.95 7.82
C THR A 190 -25.27 -17.29 9.20
N GLY A 191 -24.62 -17.89 10.20
CA GLY A 191 -24.48 -17.33 11.56
C GLY A 191 -23.28 -16.41 11.77
N ALA A 192 -22.42 -16.20 10.76
CA ALA A 192 -21.21 -15.36 10.89
C ALA A 192 -21.54 -13.87 11.01
N LEU A 193 -22.70 -13.42 10.53
CA LEU A 193 -23.21 -12.06 10.69
C LEU A 193 -24.46 -12.03 11.58
N THR A 194 -24.58 -10.97 12.36
CA THR A 194 -25.80 -10.69 13.12
C THR A 194 -26.94 -10.28 12.17
N PRO A 195 -28.22 -10.43 12.58
CA PRO A 195 -29.35 -9.97 11.77
C PRO A 195 -29.29 -8.48 11.40
N ALA A 196 -28.72 -7.64 12.26
CA ALA A 196 -28.51 -6.21 11.96
C ALA A 196 -27.47 -5.99 10.85
N GLN A 197 -26.36 -6.74 10.87
CA GLN A 197 -25.33 -6.70 9.83
C GLN A 197 -25.85 -7.21 8.48
N VAL A 198 -26.67 -8.25 8.49
CA VAL A 198 -27.33 -8.76 7.26
C VAL A 198 -28.26 -7.70 6.66
N ARG A 199 -29.08 -7.02 7.49
CA ARG A 199 -29.91 -5.89 7.01
C ARG A 199 -29.06 -4.74 6.48
N GLY A 200 -27.96 -4.40 7.16
CA GLY A 200 -27.02 -3.37 6.70
C GLY A 200 -26.39 -3.73 5.35
N PHE A 201 -26.03 -5.00 5.16
CA PHE A 201 -25.51 -5.46 3.88
C PHE A 201 -26.57 -5.40 2.77
N ALA A 202 -27.83 -5.74 3.06
CA ALA A 202 -28.92 -5.58 2.09
C ALA A 202 -29.09 -4.11 1.65
N LEU A 203 -29.01 -3.16 2.59
CA LEU A 203 -29.02 -1.72 2.29
C LEU A 203 -27.80 -1.31 1.45
N PHE A 204 -26.61 -1.84 1.77
CA PHE A 204 -25.39 -1.58 1.02
C PHE A 204 -25.49 -2.00 -0.46
N LEU A 205 -26.13 -3.15 -0.71
CA LEU A 205 -26.33 -3.66 -2.06
C LEU A 205 -27.42 -2.92 -2.85
N ASN A 206 -28.47 -2.45 -2.18
CA ASN A 206 -29.68 -1.95 -2.83
C ASN A 206 -29.83 -0.43 -2.65
N GLU A 207 -30.63 0.01 -1.69
CA GLU A 207 -31.04 1.42 -1.53
C GLU A 207 -29.85 2.36 -1.28
N GLY A 208 -28.84 1.90 -0.54
CA GLY A 208 -27.63 2.67 -0.24
C GLY A 208 -26.71 2.85 -1.44
N ARG A 209 -26.83 2.00 -2.46
CA ARG A 209 -26.01 2.02 -3.68
C ARG A 209 -24.49 1.98 -3.44
N CYS A 210 -24.05 1.62 -2.25
CA CYS A 210 -22.63 1.64 -1.88
C CYS A 210 -21.82 0.68 -2.76
N VAL A 211 -22.43 -0.44 -3.17
CA VAL A 211 -21.81 -1.46 -4.03
C VAL A 211 -21.43 -0.92 -5.42
N SER A 212 -21.97 0.22 -5.86
CA SER A 212 -21.63 0.80 -7.17
C SER A 212 -20.18 1.28 -7.25
N CYS A 213 -19.55 1.58 -6.10
CA CYS A 213 -18.14 1.94 -6.00
C CYS A 213 -17.37 0.92 -5.15
N HIS A 214 -17.98 0.42 -4.08
CA HIS A 214 -17.39 -0.58 -3.18
C HIS A 214 -17.81 -1.99 -3.59
N THR A 215 -17.24 -2.48 -4.70
CA THR A 215 -17.69 -3.71 -5.37
C THR A 215 -17.51 -4.97 -4.53
N VAL A 216 -18.46 -5.89 -4.70
CA VAL A 216 -18.41 -7.27 -4.20
C VAL A 216 -18.49 -8.16 -5.43
N GLU A 217 -17.41 -8.89 -5.69
CA GLU A 217 -17.31 -9.81 -6.83
C GLU A 217 -17.91 -11.17 -6.46
N GLN A 218 -17.95 -12.10 -7.41
CA GLN A 218 -18.56 -13.41 -7.20
C GLN A 218 -17.79 -14.29 -6.21
N ASP A 219 -16.46 -14.16 -6.18
CA ASP A 219 -15.53 -15.03 -5.43
C ASP A 219 -14.70 -14.26 -4.40
N HIS A 220 -14.72 -12.92 -4.42
CA HIS A 220 -13.99 -12.08 -3.48
C HIS A 220 -14.63 -10.69 -3.33
N ALA A 221 -14.22 -9.94 -2.30
CA ALA A 221 -14.64 -8.56 -2.13
C ALA A 221 -13.49 -7.68 -1.63
N LEU A 222 -12.92 -6.87 -2.50
CA LEU A 222 -11.97 -5.83 -2.09
C LEU A 222 -12.69 -4.54 -1.67
N PHE A 223 -14.01 -4.44 -1.89
CA PHE A 223 -14.82 -3.26 -1.60
C PHE A 223 -14.26 -1.99 -2.22
N THR A 224 -13.80 -2.07 -3.45
CA THR A 224 -13.32 -0.96 -4.29
C THR A 224 -13.43 -1.34 -5.76
N ASP A 225 -13.84 -0.40 -6.60
CA ASP A 225 -13.82 -0.55 -8.05
C ASP A 225 -12.46 -0.14 -8.66
N HIS A 226 -11.52 0.32 -7.82
CA HIS A 226 -10.21 0.87 -8.19
C HIS A 226 -10.28 2.11 -9.10
N ARG A 227 -11.46 2.72 -9.23
CA ARG A 227 -11.69 3.94 -10.02
C ARG A 227 -11.55 5.19 -9.16
N PHE A 228 -11.61 6.33 -9.84
CA PHE A 228 -11.53 7.64 -9.21
C PHE A 228 -12.87 8.35 -9.36
N HIS A 229 -13.35 8.87 -8.23
CA HIS A 229 -14.65 9.55 -8.17
C HIS A 229 -14.52 10.87 -7.42
N ASN A 230 -15.18 11.90 -7.93
CA ASN A 230 -15.41 13.14 -7.21
C ASN A 230 -16.78 13.06 -6.51
N ILE A 231 -16.74 12.93 -5.19
CA ILE A 231 -17.96 12.93 -4.34
C ILE A 231 -18.14 14.23 -3.57
N GLY A 232 -17.40 15.27 -3.92
CA GLY A 232 -17.54 16.62 -3.39
C GLY A 232 -16.85 16.90 -2.05
N VAL A 233 -16.36 15.91 -1.32
CA VAL A 233 -15.91 16.06 0.07
C VAL A 233 -14.83 17.14 0.23
N GLY A 234 -13.75 17.07 -0.54
CA GLY A 234 -12.66 18.04 -0.47
C GLY A 234 -12.84 19.24 -1.40
N ILE A 235 -13.21 18.95 -2.66
CA ILE A 235 -13.31 19.96 -3.71
C ILE A 235 -14.34 21.04 -3.38
N ASN A 236 -15.44 20.71 -2.70
CA ASN A 236 -16.45 21.68 -2.29
C ASN A 236 -15.95 22.71 -1.27
N GLN A 237 -14.88 22.39 -0.53
CA GLN A 237 -14.24 23.33 0.42
C GLN A 237 -13.42 24.42 -0.27
N ILE A 238 -13.04 24.19 -1.52
CA ILE A 238 -12.18 25.06 -2.31
C ILE A 238 -12.79 25.50 -3.65
N GLN A 239 -14.11 25.26 -3.84
CA GLN A 239 -14.76 25.39 -5.15
C GLN A 239 -14.49 26.72 -5.85
N ASP A 240 -14.53 27.86 -5.13
CA ASP A 240 -14.28 29.19 -5.69
C ASP A 240 -12.79 29.43 -6.03
N GLN A 241 -11.89 28.59 -5.53
CA GLN A 241 -10.45 28.68 -5.74
C GLN A 241 -9.94 27.70 -6.80
N VAL A 242 -10.76 26.70 -7.17
CA VAL A 242 -10.36 25.60 -8.08
C VAL A 242 -9.76 26.09 -9.38
N PRO A 243 -10.33 27.08 -10.12
CA PRO A 243 -9.74 27.54 -11.38
C PRO A 243 -8.33 28.12 -11.19
N GLY A 244 -8.13 28.95 -10.15
CA GLY A 244 -6.83 29.55 -9.85
C GLY A 244 -5.80 28.51 -9.40
N LEU A 245 -6.19 27.58 -8.51
CA LEU A 245 -5.32 26.50 -8.03
C LEU A 245 -4.92 25.55 -9.15
N ALA A 246 -5.86 25.16 -10.00
CA ALA A 246 -5.59 24.27 -11.13
C ALA A 246 -4.63 24.93 -12.13
N THR A 247 -4.85 26.21 -12.48
CA THR A 247 -3.95 26.97 -13.37
C THR A 247 -2.55 27.08 -12.78
N ALA A 248 -2.43 27.52 -11.53
CA ALA A 248 -1.13 27.65 -10.85
C ALA A 248 -0.39 26.31 -10.75
N PHE A 249 -1.13 25.23 -10.49
CA PHE A 249 -0.57 23.87 -10.44
C PHE A 249 -0.04 23.45 -11.82
N LEU A 250 -0.81 23.62 -12.89
CA LEU A 250 -0.39 23.28 -14.25
C LEU A 250 0.85 24.08 -14.68
N GLU A 251 0.89 25.36 -14.38
CA GLU A 251 2.07 26.20 -14.65
C GLU A 251 3.30 25.73 -13.87
N ALA A 252 3.14 25.39 -12.59
CA ALA A 252 4.23 24.86 -11.78
C ALA A 252 4.73 23.51 -12.33
N LYS A 253 3.81 22.62 -12.70
CA LYS A 253 4.12 21.32 -13.31
C LYS A 253 4.85 21.49 -14.65
N ALA A 254 4.42 22.42 -15.49
CA ALA A 254 5.09 22.74 -16.77
C ALA A 254 6.52 23.29 -16.56
N ARG A 255 6.79 23.95 -15.44
CA ARG A 255 8.14 24.39 -15.04
C ARG A 255 8.96 23.31 -14.32
N GLY A 256 8.46 22.06 -14.26
CA GLY A 256 9.16 20.92 -13.67
C GLY A 256 8.98 20.76 -12.14
N ALA A 257 7.95 21.38 -11.56
CA ALA A 257 7.64 21.17 -10.15
C ALA A 257 7.32 19.70 -9.88
N ASN A 258 7.83 19.20 -8.77
CA ASN A 258 7.54 17.85 -8.31
C ASN A 258 6.08 17.78 -7.82
N VAL A 259 5.28 16.89 -8.41
CA VAL A 259 3.85 16.72 -8.10
C VAL A 259 3.65 16.26 -6.65
N ASP A 260 4.48 15.35 -6.14
CA ASP A 260 4.38 14.87 -4.76
C ASP A 260 4.56 16.02 -3.75
N LYS A 261 5.58 16.86 -3.96
CA LYS A 261 5.82 18.02 -3.10
C LYS A 261 4.67 19.04 -3.18
N ALA A 262 4.14 19.29 -4.38
CA ALA A 262 3.04 20.23 -4.58
C ALA A 262 1.74 19.75 -3.93
N VAL A 263 1.42 18.47 -4.07
CA VAL A 263 0.19 17.86 -3.54
C VAL A 263 0.27 17.67 -2.02
N LEU A 264 1.39 17.16 -1.51
CA LEU A 264 1.52 16.80 -0.09
C LEU A 264 1.92 17.96 0.80
N GLY A 265 2.50 19.02 0.23
CA GLY A 265 2.89 20.21 0.97
C GLY A 265 1.79 21.28 1.11
N ASP A 266 0.71 21.20 0.31
CA ASP A 266 -0.38 22.18 0.34
C ASP A 266 -1.76 21.51 0.36
N LYS A 267 -2.51 21.78 1.44
CA LYS A 267 -3.81 21.18 1.68
C LYS A 267 -4.82 21.49 0.58
N LYS A 268 -4.84 22.71 0.06
CA LYS A 268 -5.80 23.09 -0.99
C LYS A 268 -5.44 22.45 -2.33
N THR A 269 -4.18 22.47 -2.70
CA THR A 269 -3.70 21.80 -3.92
C THR A 269 -3.96 20.30 -3.88
N SER A 270 -3.87 19.67 -2.70
CA SER A 270 -4.16 18.24 -2.57
C SER A 270 -5.62 17.91 -2.87
N GLU A 271 -6.56 18.87 -2.71
CA GLU A 271 -7.98 18.67 -3.04
C GLU A 271 -8.26 18.63 -4.54
N LEU A 272 -7.28 19.01 -5.40
CA LEU A 272 -7.40 18.79 -6.84
C LEU A 272 -7.45 17.28 -7.21
N GLY A 273 -7.04 16.40 -6.30
CA GLY A 273 -7.15 14.96 -6.44
C GLY A 273 -6.41 14.40 -7.65
N ARG A 274 -7.04 13.49 -8.38
CA ARG A 274 -6.47 12.82 -9.56
C ARG A 274 -6.04 13.78 -10.66
N PHE A 275 -6.66 14.95 -10.79
CA PHE A 275 -6.25 16.01 -11.71
C PHE A 275 -4.76 16.38 -11.55
N ALA A 276 -4.23 16.40 -10.34
CA ALA A 276 -2.82 16.69 -10.11
C ALA A 276 -1.89 15.68 -10.82
N VAL A 277 -2.35 14.47 -11.01
CA VAL A 277 -1.60 13.41 -11.70
C VAL A 277 -1.75 13.51 -13.20
N THR A 278 -3.00 13.56 -13.69
CA THR A 278 -3.36 13.40 -15.10
C THR A 278 -3.49 14.72 -15.88
N SER A 279 -3.79 15.80 -15.19
CA SER A 279 -4.15 17.11 -15.78
C SER A 279 -5.48 17.07 -16.57
N LEU A 280 -6.32 16.06 -16.38
CA LEU A 280 -7.64 15.95 -17.01
C LEU A 280 -8.69 16.66 -16.15
N VAL A 281 -9.44 17.58 -16.74
CA VAL A 281 -10.45 18.40 -16.02
C VAL A 281 -11.54 17.52 -15.40
N ASP A 282 -11.93 16.45 -16.08
CA ASP A 282 -12.95 15.50 -15.59
C ASP A 282 -12.52 14.75 -14.31
N GLU A 283 -11.23 14.80 -13.96
CA GLU A 283 -10.67 14.18 -12.77
C GLU A 283 -10.39 15.17 -11.62
N LEU A 284 -10.86 16.42 -11.74
CA LEU A 284 -10.80 17.43 -10.68
C LEU A 284 -11.55 16.92 -9.43
N GLY A 285 -10.85 16.95 -8.29
CA GLY A 285 -11.42 16.51 -7.01
C GLY A 285 -11.73 15.02 -6.91
N ALA A 286 -11.31 14.23 -7.88
CA ALA A 286 -11.52 12.78 -7.88
C ALA A 286 -10.43 12.06 -7.08
N PHE A 287 -10.85 11.09 -6.27
CA PHE A 287 -9.97 10.22 -5.49
C PHE A 287 -10.34 8.76 -5.71
N LYS A 288 -9.37 7.89 -5.51
CA LYS A 288 -9.58 6.45 -5.60
C LYS A 288 -10.62 6.00 -4.57
N THR A 289 -11.56 5.14 -4.98
CA THR A 289 -12.45 4.45 -4.04
C THR A 289 -11.61 3.67 -3.04
N PRO A 290 -11.60 4.02 -1.74
CA PRO A 290 -10.86 3.27 -0.74
C PRO A 290 -11.54 1.92 -0.50
N THR A 291 -10.75 0.93 -0.11
CA THR A 291 -11.32 -0.33 0.39
C THR A 291 -12.10 -0.09 1.68
N LEU A 292 -13.15 -0.88 1.91
CA LEU A 292 -13.81 -0.96 3.21
C LEU A 292 -13.26 -2.11 4.07
N ARG A 293 -12.30 -2.88 3.56
CA ARG A 293 -11.64 -3.89 4.40
C ARG A 293 -10.87 -3.21 5.52
N ASN A 294 -11.00 -3.76 6.71
CA ASN A 294 -10.36 -3.25 7.94
C ASN A 294 -10.78 -1.82 8.34
N VAL A 295 -11.83 -1.24 7.72
CA VAL A 295 -12.27 0.14 8.01
C VAL A 295 -12.62 0.38 9.48
N ALA A 296 -13.02 -0.65 10.22
CA ALA A 296 -13.33 -0.54 11.66
C ALA A 296 -12.07 -0.33 12.55
N VAL A 297 -10.87 -0.52 12.01
CA VAL A 297 -9.59 -0.40 12.74
C VAL A 297 -8.66 0.64 12.11
N THR A 298 -9.20 1.50 11.26
CA THR A 298 -8.50 2.64 10.64
C THR A 298 -9.15 3.97 11.08
N ALA A 299 -8.46 5.12 10.92
CA ALA A 299 -9.01 6.44 11.22
C ALA A 299 -9.89 6.96 10.07
#